data_c3d81a969d9b7baa3fc9befe58cc6cc2
#
_entry.id   c3d81a969d9b7baa3fc9befe58cc6cc2
#
_cell.length_a   1.000
_cell.length_b   1.000
_cell.length_c   1.000
_cell.angle_alpha   90.00
_cell.angle_beta   90.00
_cell.angle_gamma   90.00
#
_symmetry.space_group_name_H-M   'P 1'
#
loop_
_entity.id
_entity.type
_entity.pdbx_description
1 polymer ?
#
loop_
_entity_poly.entity_id
_entity_poly.type
_entity_poly.pdbx_seq_one_letter_code
_entity_poly.pdbx_strand_id
1 'polypeptide(L)'
;EKHYAPNCRVELVETAADAKRRQSELVSENQKVQILDFLGDVVSYANQLYARLRQADQSGIDVVIAVIPINVGLGEAIRDRLTKASAATNL
;
A
#
# COMPACT_ATOMS: atom_id res chain seq x y z
N GLU A 1 -7.19 -13.68 -15.07
CA GLU A 1 -7.19 -12.43 -14.30
C GLU A 1 -5.78 -11.92 -14.04
N LYS A 2 -5.55 -10.67 -14.29
CA LYS A 2 -4.24 -10.08 -14.10
C LYS A 2 -4.17 -9.32 -12.79
N HIS A 3 -3.07 -9.45 -12.11
CA HIS A 3 -2.77 -8.64 -10.95
C HIS A 3 -1.93 -7.46 -11.39
N TYR A 4 -2.26 -6.28 -10.88
CA TYR A 4 -1.41 -5.13 -11.13
C TYR A 4 -0.18 -5.24 -10.26
N ALA A 5 0.98 -5.19 -10.88
CA ALA A 5 2.27 -5.20 -10.19
C ALA A 5 2.88 -3.81 -10.33
N PRO A 6 2.84 -2.99 -9.28
CA PRO A 6 3.39 -1.63 -9.35
C PRO A 6 4.91 -1.65 -9.47
N ASN A 7 5.47 -0.58 -10.01
CA ASN A 7 6.92 -0.39 -10.06
C ASN A 7 7.46 0.07 -8.71
N CYS A 8 6.68 0.86 -7.97
CA CYS A 8 7.08 1.26 -6.62
C CYS A 8 7.00 0.06 -5.69
N ARG A 9 7.82 0.10 -4.64
CA ARG A 9 7.79 -0.94 -3.63
C ARG A 9 6.55 -0.75 -2.76
N VAL A 10 5.91 -1.85 -2.36
CA VAL A 10 4.75 -1.81 -1.48
C VAL A 10 5.12 -2.49 -0.17
N GLU A 11 5.04 -1.75 0.92
CA GLU A 11 5.26 -2.27 2.27
C GLU A 11 3.94 -2.28 3.03
N LEU A 12 3.72 -3.31 3.82
CA LEU A 12 2.48 -3.49 4.57
C LEU A 12 2.73 -3.24 6.04
N VAL A 13 1.82 -2.49 6.67
CA VAL A 13 1.88 -2.24 8.12
C VAL A 13 0.50 -2.45 8.71
N GLU A 14 0.45 -2.67 10.02
CA GLU A 14 -0.80 -2.97 10.72
C GLU A 14 -1.57 -1.71 11.12
N THR A 15 -0.87 -0.61 11.40
CA THR A 15 -1.51 0.59 11.96
C THR A 15 -0.99 1.86 11.27
N ALA A 16 -1.78 2.93 11.41
CA ALA A 16 -1.36 4.24 10.92
C ALA A 16 -0.09 4.74 11.62
N ALA A 17 0.05 4.43 12.91
CA ALA A 17 1.25 4.82 13.66
C ALA A 17 2.49 4.13 13.09
N ASP A 18 2.38 2.84 12.76
CA ASP A 18 3.48 2.10 12.12
C ASP A 18 3.82 2.72 10.78
N ALA A 19 2.80 3.12 10.01
CA ALA A 19 3.02 3.73 8.70
C ALA A 19 3.81 5.02 8.83
N LYS A 20 3.46 5.86 9.80
CA LYS A 20 4.15 7.14 9.98
C LYS A 20 5.59 6.95 10.42
N ARG A 21 5.82 5.99 11.30
CA ARG A 21 7.19 5.68 11.75
C ARG A 21 8.04 5.22 10.58
N ARG A 22 7.50 4.29 9.77
CA ARG A 22 8.23 3.79 8.62
C ARG A 22 8.45 4.88 7.58
N GLN A 23 7.47 5.75 7.39
CA GLN A 23 7.60 6.89 6.48
C GLN A 23 8.78 7.77 6.88
N SER A 24 8.90 8.09 8.18
CA SER A 24 10.01 8.92 8.65
C SER A 24 11.35 8.28 8.37
N GLU A 25 11.47 6.97 8.56
CA GLU A 25 12.71 6.25 8.27
C GLU A 25 13.06 6.35 6.80
N LEU A 26 12.12 6.10 5.92
CA LEU A 26 12.37 6.10 4.49
C LEU A 26 12.65 7.49 3.94
N VAL A 27 11.94 8.50 4.45
CA VAL A 27 12.18 9.87 4.04
C VAL A 27 13.60 10.31 4.43
N SER A 28 14.07 9.86 5.59
CA SER A 28 15.44 10.16 6.00
C SER A 28 16.48 9.53 5.06
N GLU A 29 16.07 8.53 4.29
CA GLU A 29 16.91 7.87 3.28
C GLU A 29 16.67 8.44 1.88
N ASN A 30 16.04 9.58 1.78
CA ASN A 30 15.73 10.27 0.51
C ASN A 30 14.74 9.49 -0.37
N GLN A 31 13.91 8.64 0.22
CA GLN A 31 12.88 7.93 -0.51
C GLN A 31 11.61 8.79 -0.57
N LYS A 32 10.92 8.75 -1.71
CA LYS A 32 9.61 9.38 -1.85
C LYS A 32 8.56 8.37 -1.43
N VAL A 33 7.78 8.73 -0.41
CA VAL A 33 6.88 7.79 0.27
C VAL A 33 5.45 8.30 0.23
N GLN A 34 4.53 7.39 0.02
CA GLN A 34 3.10 7.66 0.12
C GLN A 34 2.46 6.63 1.04
N ILE A 35 1.61 7.09 1.93
CA ILE A 35 0.85 6.21 2.82
C ILE A 35 -0.52 5.97 2.21
N LEU A 36 -0.93 4.71 2.18
CA LEU A 36 -2.25 4.29 1.71
C LEU A 36 -3.03 3.82 2.92
N ASP A 37 -4.00 4.65 3.35
CA ASP A 37 -4.79 4.38 4.54
C ASP A 37 -6.19 4.94 4.33
N PHE A 38 -7.20 4.10 4.48
CA PHE A 38 -8.59 4.49 4.28
C PHE A 38 -9.38 4.54 5.59
N LEU A 39 -8.66 4.50 6.73
CA LEU A 39 -9.25 4.71 8.06
C LEU A 39 -10.43 3.76 8.33
N GLY A 40 -10.30 2.51 7.89
CA GLY A 40 -11.32 1.50 8.12
C GLY A 40 -12.42 1.43 7.06
N ASP A 41 -12.42 2.34 6.08
CA ASP A 41 -13.41 2.31 5.00
C ASP A 41 -12.96 1.31 3.94
N VAL A 42 -13.35 0.04 4.14
CA VAL A 42 -12.90 -1.04 3.25
C VAL A 42 -13.52 -0.94 1.86
N VAL A 43 -14.69 -0.33 1.71
CA VAL A 43 -15.31 -0.15 0.40
C VAL A 43 -14.48 0.81 -0.44
N SER A 44 -14.10 1.95 0.12
CA SER A 44 -13.23 2.89 -0.56
C SER A 44 -11.88 2.27 -0.87
N TYR A 45 -11.32 1.52 0.06
CA TYR A 45 -10.04 0.83 -0.13
C TYR A 45 -10.14 -0.11 -1.34
N ALA A 46 -11.17 -0.98 -1.36
CA ALA A 46 -11.33 -1.92 -2.45
C ALA A 46 -11.50 -1.22 -3.80
N ASN A 47 -12.22 -0.11 -3.82
CA ASN A 47 -12.49 0.62 -5.06
C ASN A 47 -11.30 1.38 -5.59
N GLN A 48 -10.40 1.85 -4.72
CA GLN A 48 -9.34 2.76 -5.11
C GLN A 48 -7.94 2.15 -5.12
N LEU A 49 -7.79 0.93 -4.64
CA LEU A 49 -6.47 0.33 -4.41
C LEU A 49 -5.57 0.40 -5.65
N TYR A 50 -6.01 -0.16 -6.76
CA TYR A 50 -5.16 -0.22 -7.95
C TYR A 50 -4.96 1.15 -8.58
N ALA A 51 -5.97 2.01 -8.54
CA ALA A 51 -5.84 3.36 -9.06
C ALA A 51 -4.78 4.14 -8.27
N ARG A 52 -4.77 3.96 -6.95
CA ARG A 52 -3.79 4.63 -6.10
C ARG A 52 -2.38 4.11 -6.34
N LEU A 53 -2.22 2.82 -6.57
CA LEU A 53 -0.91 2.25 -6.89
C LEU A 53 -0.41 2.75 -8.24
N ARG A 54 -1.27 2.80 -9.26
CA ARG A 54 -0.90 3.36 -10.56
C ARG A 54 -0.52 4.82 -10.45
N GLN A 55 -1.27 5.58 -9.66
CA GLN A 55 -0.99 7.00 -9.44
C GLN A 55 0.37 7.20 -8.77
N ALA A 56 0.69 6.36 -7.80
CA ALA A 56 1.99 6.41 -7.14
C ALA A 56 3.12 6.16 -8.14
N ASP A 57 2.96 5.17 -9.02
CA ASP A 57 3.96 4.89 -10.06
C ASP A 57 4.14 6.10 -10.97
N GLN A 58 3.03 6.72 -11.39
CA GLN A 58 3.08 7.86 -12.29
C GLN A 58 3.70 9.09 -11.64
N SER A 59 3.60 9.20 -10.33
CA SER A 59 4.13 10.33 -9.57
C SER A 59 5.57 10.13 -9.11
N GLY A 60 6.18 9.01 -9.46
CA GLY A 60 7.57 8.74 -9.09
C GLY A 60 7.75 8.39 -7.62
N ILE A 61 6.72 7.86 -6.98
CA ILE A 61 6.81 7.40 -5.59
C ILE A 61 7.72 6.17 -5.53
N ASP A 62 8.63 6.14 -4.58
CA ASP A 62 9.54 5.00 -4.40
C ASP A 62 8.89 3.88 -3.60
N VAL A 63 8.16 4.24 -2.54
CA VAL A 63 7.57 3.26 -1.62
C VAL A 63 6.16 3.70 -1.26
N VAL A 64 5.20 2.81 -1.42
CA VAL A 64 3.85 2.96 -0.87
C VAL A 64 3.78 2.12 0.40
N ILE A 65 3.43 2.74 1.51
CA ILE A 65 3.21 2.04 2.77
C ILE A 65 1.70 1.89 2.92
N ALA A 66 1.22 0.66 2.86
CA ALA A 66 -0.20 0.37 2.93
C ALA A 66 -0.58 -0.13 4.32
N VAL A 67 -1.54 0.56 4.94
CA VAL A 67 -2.11 0.12 6.21
C VAL A 67 -3.14 -0.96 5.87
N ILE A 68 -2.91 -2.18 6.35
CA ILE A 68 -3.79 -3.29 5.99
C ILE A 68 -5.08 -3.24 6.83
N PRO A 69 -6.22 -3.55 6.21
CA PRO A 69 -7.48 -3.60 6.95
C PRO A 69 -7.59 -4.86 7.78
N ILE A 70 -8.59 -4.90 8.65
CA ILE A 70 -8.86 -6.13 9.41
C ILE A 70 -9.25 -7.25 8.45
N ASN A 71 -8.97 -8.48 8.84
CA ASN A 71 -9.09 -9.66 7.98
C ASN A 71 -10.51 -10.23 7.99
N VAL A 72 -11.50 -9.40 7.61
CA VAL A 72 -12.91 -9.76 7.62
C VAL A 72 -13.58 -9.17 6.38
N GLY A 73 -14.39 -9.99 5.68
CA GLY A 73 -15.15 -9.52 4.53
C GLY A 73 -14.27 -8.95 3.43
N LEU A 74 -14.58 -7.74 2.95
CA LEU A 74 -13.77 -7.07 1.93
C LEU A 74 -12.33 -6.87 2.37
N GLY A 75 -12.11 -6.74 3.68
CA GLY A 75 -10.76 -6.59 4.20
C GLY A 75 -9.88 -7.77 3.88
N GLU A 76 -10.43 -8.97 3.89
CA GLU A 76 -9.69 -10.18 3.54
C GLU A 76 -9.19 -10.12 2.09
N ALA A 77 -10.07 -9.72 1.17
CA ALA A 77 -9.71 -9.62 -0.24
C ALA A 77 -8.65 -8.54 -0.46
N ILE A 78 -8.79 -7.41 0.24
CA ILE A 78 -7.81 -6.32 0.13
C ILE A 78 -6.45 -6.79 0.64
N ARG A 79 -6.41 -7.49 1.77
CA ARG A 79 -5.15 -8.01 2.32
C ARG A 79 -4.48 -8.96 1.32
N ASP A 80 -5.26 -9.80 0.64
CA ASP A 80 -4.72 -10.71 -0.36
C ASP A 80 -4.08 -9.95 -1.53
N ARG A 81 -4.77 -8.95 -2.03
CA ARG A 81 -4.26 -8.14 -3.13
C ARG A 81 -3.01 -7.37 -2.75
N LEU A 82 -2.99 -6.80 -1.55
CA LEU A 82 -1.83 -6.07 -1.04
C LEU A 82 -0.64 -7.01 -0.83
N THR A 83 -0.88 -8.20 -0.31
CA THR A 83 0.16 -9.19 -0.12
C THR A 83 0.81 -9.57 -1.44
N LYS A 84 0.00 -9.75 -2.48
CA LYS A 84 0.53 -10.07 -3.81
C LYS A 84 1.32 -8.92 -4.40
N ALA A 85 0.83 -7.68 -4.24
CA ALA A 85 1.54 -6.51 -4.73
C ALA A 85 2.87 -6.33 -4.01
N SER A 86 2.87 -6.53 -2.70
CA SER A 86 4.09 -6.44 -1.89
C SER A 86 5.11 -7.49 -2.31
N ALA A 87 4.67 -8.73 -2.48
CA ALA A 87 5.57 -9.82 -2.89
C ALA A 87 6.18 -9.55 -4.27
N ALA A 88 5.40 -8.97 -5.19
CA ALA A 88 5.88 -8.69 -6.54
C ALA A 88 6.93 -7.57 -6.56
N THR A 89 6.96 -6.71 -5.56
CA THR A 89 7.85 -5.54 -5.54
C THR A 89 9.02 -5.65 -4.58
N ASN A 90 9.03 -6.67 -3.72
CA ASN A 90 10.07 -6.85 -2.69
C ASN A 90 10.93 -8.08 -2.98
N LEU A 91 11.28 -8.30 -4.22
CA LEU A 91 12.11 -9.43 -4.62
C LEU A 91 13.59 -9.19 -4.35
#